data_9f79d6d107d08a488c16d16fffb094ff
#
_entry.id   9f79d6d107d08a488c16d16fffb094ff
#
_cell.length_a   1.000
_cell.length_b   1.000
_cell.length_c   1.000
_cell.angle_alpha   90.00
_cell.angle_beta   90.00
_cell.angle_gamma   90.00
#
_symmetry.space_group_name_H-M   'P 1'
#
loop_
_entity.id
_entity.type
_entity.pdbx_description
1 polymer ?
#
loop_
_entity_poly.entity_id
_entity_poly.type
_entity_poly.pdbx_seq_one_letter_code
_entity_poly.pdbx_strand_id
1 'polypeptide(L)'
;MTQQEIADALTALVQLDVDAVVAYDRAIAVVADGPVANQLALFRLDHQRHVVELSRALLDLEVRPPQAQPDMKGTLLGSLTGLRARLGPEQALRAMRVNEQLTTATYARTLARPLPPNLLELVRRNDADEQRHLAWLERALDERIWSQPSQSPGA
;
A
#
# COMPACT_ATOMS: atom_id res chain seq x y z
N MET A 1 0.78 1.48 -26.22
CA MET A 1 1.97 1.33 -25.37
C MET A 1 2.89 0.27 -25.97
N THR A 2 4.18 0.53 -25.96
CA THR A 2 5.20 -0.48 -26.25
C THR A 2 5.29 -1.46 -25.08
N GLN A 3 5.87 -2.65 -25.34
CA GLN A 3 6.11 -3.63 -24.27
C GLN A 3 6.98 -3.03 -23.14
N GLN A 4 7.97 -2.21 -23.49
CA GLN A 4 8.83 -1.54 -22.51
C GLN A 4 8.05 -0.56 -21.64
N GLU A 5 7.17 0.25 -22.21
CA GLU A 5 6.34 1.19 -21.43
C GLU A 5 5.37 0.47 -20.48
N ILE A 6 4.88 -0.70 -20.88
CA ILE A 6 4.06 -1.56 -20.01
C ILE A 6 4.91 -2.09 -18.85
N ALA A 7 6.08 -2.63 -19.16
CA ALA A 7 7.00 -3.18 -18.17
C ALA A 7 7.44 -2.10 -17.15
N ASP A 8 7.76 -0.90 -17.61
CA ASP A 8 8.14 0.22 -16.76
C ASP A 8 6.99 0.61 -15.81
N ALA A 9 5.75 0.63 -16.31
CA ALA A 9 4.59 0.94 -15.49
C ALA A 9 4.35 -0.14 -14.42
N LEU A 10 4.41 -1.43 -14.79
CA LEU A 10 4.26 -2.52 -13.83
C LEU A 10 5.41 -2.56 -12.81
N THR A 11 6.64 -2.29 -13.24
CA THR A 11 7.81 -2.20 -12.36
C THR A 11 7.62 -1.12 -11.30
N ALA A 12 7.10 0.04 -11.71
CA ALA A 12 6.82 1.14 -10.78
C ALA A 12 5.73 0.75 -9.75
N LEU A 13 4.70 0.01 -10.15
CA LEU A 13 3.69 -0.50 -9.23
C LEU A 13 4.27 -1.54 -8.27
N VAL A 14 5.09 -2.48 -8.75
CA VAL A 14 5.77 -3.46 -7.86
C VAL A 14 6.58 -2.75 -6.78
N GLN A 15 7.40 -1.74 -7.18
CA GLN A 15 8.22 -1.02 -6.21
C GLN A 15 7.36 -0.26 -5.20
N LEU A 16 6.29 0.36 -5.66
CA LEU A 16 5.34 1.09 -4.81
C LEU A 16 4.71 0.17 -3.76
N ASP A 17 4.26 -1.02 -4.16
CA ASP A 17 3.68 -2.02 -3.26
C ASP A 17 4.71 -2.59 -2.27
N VAL A 18 5.97 -2.80 -2.69
CA VAL A 18 7.07 -3.19 -1.79
C VAL A 18 7.29 -2.13 -0.72
N ASP A 19 7.30 -0.85 -1.10
CA ASP A 19 7.47 0.25 -0.16
C ASP A 19 6.26 0.38 0.78
N ALA A 20 5.05 0.13 0.28
CA ALA A 20 3.83 0.11 1.08
C ALA A 20 3.87 -0.99 2.16
N VAL A 21 4.32 -2.21 1.83
CA VAL A 21 4.49 -3.29 2.83
C VAL A 21 5.34 -2.83 4.01
N VAL A 22 6.47 -2.18 3.74
CA VAL A 22 7.35 -1.64 4.80
C VAL A 22 6.69 -0.53 5.59
N ALA A 23 5.92 0.33 4.91
CA ALA A 23 5.17 1.40 5.56
C ALA A 23 4.13 0.84 6.53
N TYR A 24 3.37 -0.19 6.10
CA TYR A 24 2.40 -0.88 6.93
C TYR A 24 3.05 -1.59 8.13
N ASP A 25 4.18 -2.28 7.95
CA ASP A 25 4.92 -2.90 9.07
C ASP A 25 5.27 -1.87 10.16
N ARG A 26 5.70 -0.67 9.76
CA ARG A 26 6.01 0.42 10.68
C ARG A 26 4.77 0.98 11.37
N ALA A 27 3.69 1.17 10.63
CA ALA A 27 2.44 1.67 11.19
C ALA A 27 1.84 0.68 12.20
N ILE A 28 1.84 -0.61 11.90
CA ILE A 28 1.39 -1.69 12.80
C ILE A 28 2.20 -1.67 14.10
N ALA A 29 3.53 -1.52 14.02
CA ALA A 29 4.39 -1.45 15.19
C ALA A 29 4.13 -0.23 16.09
N VAL A 30 3.60 0.87 15.53
CA VAL A 30 3.24 2.09 16.28
C VAL A 30 1.86 1.99 16.90
N VAL A 31 0.89 1.44 16.15
CA VAL A 31 -0.51 1.32 16.60
C VAL A 31 -0.65 0.29 17.71
N ALA A 32 0.29 -0.64 17.82
CA ALA A 32 0.28 -1.77 18.75
C ALA A 32 -0.88 -2.76 18.46
N ASP A 33 -1.17 -3.62 19.40
CA ASP A 33 -2.19 -4.65 19.23
C ASP A 33 -3.62 -4.08 19.23
N GLY A 34 -4.50 -4.70 18.47
CA GLY A 34 -5.91 -4.36 18.46
C GLY A 34 -6.56 -4.34 17.06
N PRO A 35 -7.85 -3.95 16.98
CA PRO A 35 -8.59 -3.97 15.71
C PRO A 35 -7.97 -3.13 14.60
N VAL A 36 -7.35 -2.00 14.95
CA VAL A 36 -6.67 -1.12 13.98
C VAL A 36 -5.43 -1.81 13.40
N ALA A 37 -4.59 -2.39 14.27
CA ALA A 37 -3.40 -3.14 13.82
C ALA A 37 -3.79 -4.33 12.94
N ASN A 38 -4.84 -5.06 13.30
CA ASN A 38 -5.36 -6.18 12.52
C ASN A 38 -5.81 -5.73 11.12
N GLN A 39 -6.52 -4.60 11.02
CA GLN A 39 -6.94 -4.08 9.73
C GLN A 39 -5.76 -3.63 8.86
N LEU A 40 -4.78 -2.95 9.45
CA LEU A 40 -3.55 -2.57 8.73
C LEU A 40 -2.78 -3.83 8.26
N ALA A 41 -2.77 -4.90 9.05
CA ALA A 41 -2.15 -6.17 8.66
C ALA A 41 -2.85 -6.81 7.45
N LEU A 42 -4.19 -6.72 7.34
CA LEU A 42 -4.92 -7.19 6.16
C LEU A 42 -4.55 -6.37 4.91
N PHE A 43 -4.48 -5.05 5.01
CA PHE A 43 -4.05 -4.20 3.90
C PHE A 43 -2.61 -4.50 3.47
N ARG A 44 -1.71 -4.72 4.42
CA ARG A 44 -0.35 -5.17 4.12
C ARG A 44 -0.33 -6.47 3.31
N LEU A 45 -1.20 -7.43 3.63
CA LEU A 45 -1.31 -8.69 2.87
C LEU A 45 -1.79 -8.45 1.43
N ASP A 46 -2.69 -7.48 1.21
CA ASP A 46 -3.11 -7.10 -0.15
C ASP A 46 -1.90 -6.59 -0.95
N HIS A 47 -1.10 -5.66 -0.41
CA HIS A 47 0.12 -5.20 -1.10
C HIS A 47 1.12 -6.33 -1.37
N GLN A 48 1.30 -7.27 -0.45
CA GLN A 48 2.15 -8.45 -0.69
C GLN A 48 1.64 -9.29 -1.87
N ARG A 49 0.32 -9.47 -1.98
CA ARG A 49 -0.30 -10.15 -3.12
C ARG A 49 -0.10 -9.35 -4.41
N HIS A 50 -0.27 -8.03 -4.39
CA HIS A 50 -0.03 -7.17 -5.56
C HIS A 50 1.41 -7.33 -6.07
N VAL A 51 2.41 -7.31 -5.19
CA VAL A 51 3.81 -7.56 -5.54
C VAL A 51 3.98 -8.88 -6.28
N VAL A 52 3.38 -9.96 -5.79
CA VAL A 52 3.49 -11.29 -6.40
C VAL A 52 2.82 -11.33 -7.77
N GLU A 53 1.59 -10.82 -7.88
CA GLU A 53 0.80 -10.83 -9.12
C GLU A 53 1.43 -9.96 -10.21
N LEU A 54 1.86 -8.74 -9.88
CA LEU A 54 2.53 -7.83 -10.81
C LEU A 54 3.91 -8.34 -11.23
N SER A 55 4.66 -8.95 -10.29
CA SER A 55 5.95 -9.57 -10.61
C SER A 55 5.78 -10.73 -11.59
N ARG A 56 4.72 -11.54 -11.44
CA ARG A 56 4.41 -12.61 -12.39
C ARG A 56 4.07 -12.04 -13.76
N ALA A 57 3.27 -10.98 -13.83
CA ALA A 57 2.96 -10.30 -15.09
C ALA A 57 4.21 -9.74 -15.79
N LEU A 58 5.20 -9.25 -15.05
CA LEU A 58 6.50 -8.84 -15.60
C LEU A 58 7.27 -10.03 -16.19
N LEU A 59 7.29 -11.18 -15.50
CA LEU A 59 7.93 -12.41 -16.00
C LEU A 59 7.27 -12.91 -17.28
N ASP A 60 5.94 -12.82 -17.38
CA ASP A 60 5.19 -13.18 -18.59
C ASP A 60 5.54 -12.24 -19.78
N LEU A 61 6.02 -11.03 -19.50
CA LEU A 61 6.58 -10.09 -20.48
C LEU A 61 8.08 -10.29 -20.73
N GLU A 62 8.69 -11.34 -20.15
CA GLU A 62 10.13 -11.61 -20.18
C GLU A 62 10.99 -10.51 -19.52
N VAL A 63 10.39 -9.75 -18.61
CA VAL A 63 11.05 -8.69 -17.85
C VAL A 63 11.27 -9.17 -16.41
N ARG A 64 12.51 -9.02 -15.93
CA ARG A 64 12.85 -9.38 -14.55
C ARG A 64 12.21 -8.36 -13.59
N PRO A 65 11.39 -8.79 -12.62
CA PRO A 65 10.88 -7.91 -11.58
C PRO A 65 12.00 -7.24 -10.79
N PRO A 66 11.78 -6.05 -10.23
CA PRO A 66 12.73 -5.44 -9.32
C PRO A 66 12.94 -6.36 -8.11
N GLN A 67 14.15 -6.36 -7.55
CA GLN A 67 14.37 -7.06 -6.30
C GLN A 67 13.50 -6.38 -5.23
N ALA A 68 12.79 -7.19 -4.43
CA ALA A 68 11.90 -6.71 -3.37
C ALA A 68 12.69 -6.05 -2.21
N GLN A 69 13.41 -4.99 -2.53
CA GLN A 69 14.10 -4.14 -1.56
C GLN A 69 13.40 -2.79 -1.54
N PRO A 70 13.02 -2.30 -0.36
CA PRO A 70 12.39 -0.99 -0.23
C PRO A 70 13.30 0.09 -0.80
N ASP A 71 12.76 0.95 -1.67
CA ASP A 71 13.46 2.16 -2.09
C ASP A 71 13.36 3.22 -1.00
N MET A 72 14.34 3.23 -0.11
CA MET A 72 14.41 4.18 1.01
C MET A 72 14.58 5.64 0.57
N LYS A 73 14.85 5.89 -0.72
CA LYS A 73 15.07 7.25 -1.24
C LYS A 73 13.78 7.92 -1.73
N GLY A 74 12.77 7.13 -2.10
CA GLY A 74 11.50 7.60 -2.65
C GLY A 74 10.35 7.65 -1.66
N THR A 75 10.45 6.99 -0.51
CA THR A 75 9.36 6.94 0.45
C THR A 75 9.33 8.18 1.33
N LEU A 76 8.18 8.86 1.34
CA LEU A 76 7.84 9.90 2.32
C LEU A 76 8.07 9.43 3.78
N LEU A 77 8.16 8.13 3.97
CA LEU A 77 8.35 7.41 5.23
C LEU A 77 9.82 7.14 5.57
N GLY A 78 10.77 7.33 4.64
CA GLY A 78 12.21 7.26 4.94
C GLY A 78 12.66 8.28 5.98
N SER A 79 11.95 9.42 6.08
CA SER A 79 12.16 10.43 7.12
C SER A 79 11.55 10.07 8.48
N LEU A 80 10.71 9.04 8.56
CA LEU A 80 10.07 8.61 9.82
C LEU A 80 10.94 7.72 10.70
N THR A 81 12.11 7.25 10.23
CA THR A 81 13.01 6.44 11.04
C THR A 81 13.58 7.18 12.26
N GLY A 82 13.67 8.52 12.21
CA GLY A 82 14.04 9.35 13.34
C GLY A 82 12.89 9.75 14.29
N LEU A 83 11.65 9.57 13.85
CA LEU A 83 10.44 10.01 14.56
C LEU A 83 9.74 8.89 15.36
N ARG A 84 10.28 7.68 15.34
CA ARG A 84 9.69 6.46 15.94
C ARG A 84 9.27 6.59 17.40
N ALA A 85 9.91 7.46 18.16
CA ALA A 85 9.66 7.62 19.59
C ALA A 85 8.56 8.64 19.94
N ARG A 86 7.99 9.35 18.94
CA ARG A 86 7.04 10.47 19.16
C ARG A 86 5.73 10.37 18.39
N LEU A 87 5.56 9.38 17.51
CA LEU A 87 4.36 9.26 16.71
C LEU A 87 3.36 8.32 17.38
N GLY A 88 2.25 8.90 17.81
CA GLY A 88 1.09 8.13 18.26
C GLY A 88 0.32 7.49 17.09
N PRO A 89 -0.70 6.67 17.40
CA PRO A 89 -1.52 5.98 16.39
C PRO A 89 -2.12 6.90 15.35
N GLU A 90 -2.56 8.09 15.72
CA GLU A 90 -3.11 9.09 14.79
C GLU A 90 -2.12 9.45 13.68
N GLN A 91 -0.87 9.76 14.05
CA GLN A 91 0.16 10.14 13.08
C GLN A 91 0.53 8.97 12.18
N ALA A 92 0.54 7.75 12.70
CA ALA A 92 0.76 6.55 11.90
C ALA A 92 -0.36 6.39 10.84
N LEU A 93 -1.63 6.54 11.22
CA LEU A 93 -2.75 6.48 10.28
C LEU A 93 -2.73 7.63 9.27
N ARG A 94 -2.35 8.85 9.67
CA ARG A 94 -2.17 9.98 8.75
C ARG A 94 -1.07 9.71 7.72
N ALA A 95 0.05 9.12 8.15
CA ALA A 95 1.13 8.73 7.25
C ALA A 95 0.67 7.65 6.27
N MET A 96 -0.08 6.65 6.73
CA MET A 96 -0.66 5.63 5.86
C MET A 96 -1.66 6.21 4.87
N ARG A 97 -2.51 7.15 5.26
CA ARG A 97 -3.40 7.85 4.33
C ARG A 97 -2.63 8.55 3.21
N VAL A 98 -1.53 9.24 3.53
CA VAL A 98 -0.67 9.88 2.51
C VAL A 98 -0.06 8.82 1.58
N ASN A 99 0.38 7.69 2.12
CA ASN A 99 0.88 6.57 1.33
C ASN A 99 -0.19 6.06 0.36
N GLU A 100 -1.41 5.79 0.84
CA GLU A 100 -2.51 5.31 0.00
C GLU A 100 -2.97 6.35 -1.05
N GLN A 101 -2.92 7.63 -0.75
CA GLN A 101 -3.18 8.69 -1.73
C GLN A 101 -2.16 8.65 -2.89
N LEU A 102 -0.89 8.39 -2.59
CA LEU A 102 0.14 8.22 -3.61
C LEU A 102 -0.09 6.94 -4.42
N THR A 103 -0.42 5.84 -3.74
CA THR A 103 -0.66 4.54 -4.34
C THR A 103 -1.85 4.59 -5.30
N THR A 104 -3.01 5.05 -4.83
CA THR A 104 -4.23 5.21 -5.65
C THR A 104 -3.99 6.12 -6.85
N ALA A 105 -3.28 7.25 -6.68
CA ALA A 105 -2.95 8.13 -7.78
C ALA A 105 -2.04 7.48 -8.82
N THR A 106 -1.13 6.60 -8.41
CA THR A 106 -0.22 5.89 -9.32
C THR A 106 -0.93 4.78 -10.07
N TYR A 107 -1.78 4.00 -9.40
CA TYR A 107 -2.66 3.02 -10.04
C TYR A 107 -3.60 3.68 -11.06
N ALA A 108 -4.25 4.80 -10.70
CA ALA A 108 -5.12 5.55 -11.60
C ALA A 108 -4.38 6.05 -12.85
N ARG A 109 -3.16 6.58 -12.71
CA ARG A 109 -2.32 6.97 -13.87
C ARG A 109 -1.96 5.79 -14.77
N THR A 110 -1.72 4.62 -14.18
CA THR A 110 -1.44 3.40 -14.94
C THR A 110 -2.67 2.93 -15.70
N LEU A 111 -3.86 2.96 -15.06
CA LEU A 111 -5.14 2.59 -15.67
C LEU A 111 -5.59 3.55 -16.80
N ALA A 112 -5.13 4.80 -16.79
CA ALA A 112 -5.38 5.76 -17.87
C ALA A 112 -4.61 5.44 -19.15
N ARG A 113 -3.69 4.48 -19.13
CA ARG A 113 -2.88 4.05 -20.29
C ARG A 113 -3.54 2.86 -21.00
N PRO A 114 -3.31 2.69 -22.32
CA PRO A 114 -3.88 1.57 -23.09
C PRO A 114 -3.16 0.25 -22.76
N LEU A 115 -3.50 -0.36 -21.63
CA LEU A 115 -3.00 -1.66 -21.21
C LEU A 115 -3.69 -2.81 -21.99
N PRO A 116 -3.00 -3.93 -22.23
CA PRO A 116 -3.63 -5.17 -22.68
C PRO A 116 -4.75 -5.61 -21.71
N PRO A 117 -5.83 -6.26 -22.21
CA PRO A 117 -7.01 -6.58 -21.39
C PRO A 117 -6.71 -7.35 -20.09
N ASN A 118 -5.80 -8.33 -20.13
CA ASN A 118 -5.41 -9.12 -18.98
C ASN A 118 -4.67 -8.30 -17.91
N LEU A 119 -3.80 -7.37 -18.34
CA LEU A 119 -3.09 -6.48 -17.43
C LEU A 119 -4.01 -5.37 -16.90
N LEU A 120 -4.92 -4.89 -17.72
CA LEU A 120 -5.94 -3.92 -17.31
C LEU A 120 -6.83 -4.50 -16.20
N GLU A 121 -7.25 -5.76 -16.32
CA GLU A 121 -8.03 -6.47 -15.32
C GLU A 121 -7.25 -6.62 -14.00
N LEU A 122 -5.98 -7.04 -14.08
CA LEU A 122 -5.10 -7.17 -12.92
C LEU A 122 -4.95 -5.84 -12.19
N VAL A 123 -4.57 -4.77 -12.92
CA VAL A 123 -4.34 -3.45 -12.31
C VAL A 123 -5.62 -2.85 -11.74
N ARG A 124 -6.78 -3.06 -12.38
CA ARG A 124 -8.09 -2.62 -11.83
C ARG A 124 -8.44 -3.31 -10.52
N ARG A 125 -8.20 -4.62 -10.42
CA ARG A 125 -8.48 -5.37 -9.20
C ARG A 125 -7.62 -4.86 -8.05
N ASN A 126 -6.33 -4.64 -8.30
CA ASN A 126 -5.43 -4.10 -7.28
C ASN A 126 -5.82 -2.65 -6.92
N ASP A 127 -6.14 -1.79 -7.91
CA ASP A 127 -6.63 -0.43 -7.64
C ASP A 127 -7.89 -0.40 -6.76
N ALA A 128 -8.81 -1.36 -6.94
CA ALA A 128 -10.00 -1.47 -6.10
C ALA A 128 -9.65 -1.75 -4.63
N ASP A 129 -8.58 -2.50 -4.36
CA ASP A 129 -8.07 -2.72 -3.01
C ASP A 129 -7.49 -1.42 -2.43
N GLU A 130 -6.68 -0.68 -3.21
CA GLU A 130 -6.10 0.62 -2.80
C GLU A 130 -7.19 1.65 -2.45
N GLN A 131 -8.24 1.76 -3.28
CA GLN A 131 -9.38 2.63 -2.99
C GLN A 131 -10.08 2.24 -1.68
N ARG A 132 -10.19 0.96 -1.39
CA ARG A 132 -10.78 0.44 -0.16
C ARG A 132 -9.90 0.76 1.06
N HIS A 133 -8.57 0.63 0.94
CA HIS A 133 -7.62 0.99 1.99
C HIS A 133 -7.71 2.48 2.31
N LEU A 134 -7.65 3.34 1.29
CA LEU A 134 -7.76 4.80 1.46
C LEU A 134 -9.07 5.19 2.14
N ALA A 135 -10.20 4.67 1.66
CA ALA A 135 -11.52 4.98 2.23
C ALA A 135 -11.63 4.54 3.70
N TRP A 136 -11.02 3.41 4.07
CA TRP A 136 -11.00 2.96 5.46
C TRP A 136 -10.14 3.89 6.32
N LEU A 137 -8.95 4.28 5.86
CA LEU A 137 -8.06 5.19 6.59
C LEU A 137 -8.70 6.57 6.81
N GLU A 138 -9.41 7.09 5.81
CA GLU A 138 -10.15 8.34 5.93
C GLU A 138 -11.21 8.25 7.03
N ARG A 139 -12.07 7.22 7.01
CA ARG A 139 -13.06 6.99 8.07
C ARG A 139 -12.41 6.78 9.44
N ALA A 140 -11.34 6.00 9.49
CA ALA A 140 -10.62 5.74 10.74
C ALA A 140 -10.09 7.02 11.39
N LEU A 141 -9.62 7.96 10.58
CA LEU A 141 -9.15 9.27 11.03
C LEU A 141 -10.31 10.18 11.46
N ASP A 142 -11.40 10.21 10.69
CA ASP A 142 -12.59 11.03 10.99
C ASP A 142 -13.26 10.55 12.29
N GLU A 143 -13.38 9.26 12.50
CA GLU A 143 -14.01 8.63 13.66
C GLU A 143 -13.06 8.50 14.87
N ARG A 144 -11.77 8.82 14.70
CA ARG A 144 -10.72 8.70 15.74
C ARG A 144 -10.72 7.32 16.41
N ILE A 145 -10.76 6.27 15.60
CA ILE A 145 -10.96 4.88 16.08
C ILE A 145 -9.87 4.41 17.05
N TRP A 146 -8.66 4.97 17.01
CA TRP A 146 -7.57 4.65 17.92
C TRP A 146 -7.82 5.14 19.37
N SER A 147 -8.75 6.07 19.57
CA SER A 147 -9.07 6.64 20.87
C SER A 147 -10.29 5.99 21.53
N GLN A 148 -10.96 5.06 20.84
CA GLN A 148 -12.11 4.35 21.36
C GLN A 148 -11.63 3.24 22.30
N PRO A 149 -12.24 3.09 23.50
CA PRO A 149 -11.92 1.95 24.35
C PRO A 149 -12.28 0.68 23.58
N SER A 150 -11.34 -0.30 23.59
CA SER A 150 -11.60 -1.63 23.05
C SER A 150 -12.89 -2.16 23.72
N GLN A 151 -13.93 -2.38 22.93
CA GLN A 151 -15.11 -3.09 23.40
C GLN A 151 -14.64 -4.51 23.70
N SER A 152 -14.39 -4.81 24.96
CA SER A 152 -14.24 -6.19 25.41
C SER A 152 -15.53 -6.92 25.04
N PRO A 153 -15.48 -8.07 24.37
CA PRO A 153 -16.66 -8.90 24.20
C PRO A 153 -17.16 -9.22 25.61
N GLY A 154 -18.41 -8.84 25.89
CA GLY A 154 -19.04 -9.00 27.18
C GLY A 154 -18.90 -10.43 27.70
N ALA A 155 -18.63 -10.51 28.99
CA ALA A 155 -18.63 -11.74 29.75
C ALA A 155 -19.99 -12.44 29.74
#